data_6289cab045bf2235be2981371e7a9f14
#
_entry.id   6289cab045bf2235be2981371e7a9f14
#
_cell.length_a   1.000
_cell.length_b   1.000
_cell.length_c   1.000
_cell.angle_alpha   90.00
_cell.angle_beta   90.00
_cell.angle_gamma   90.00
#
_symmetry.space_group_name_H-M   'P 1'
#
loop_
_entity.id
_entity.type
_entity.pdbx_description
1 polymer ?
#
loop_
_entity_poly.entity_id
_entity_poly.type
_entity_poly.pdbx_seq_one_letter_code
_entity_poly.pdbx_strand_id
1 'polypeptide(L)'
;MAHISVIRASLMRTVALAIALVACAQASVASTTCEDLGKFPLAGGNITLAARVAPNDTIPMKPLNTGMPATVGFCRVAVTLTPTSDSTILAELWLPDAEKWNGKFLGVGNGGFGGAVPVGDMRGAVAKGYATAGDDLGHQLTSLVVEGTWVIGHPEKLKDFAYRADHVTAEFAKTLIAAYYGHAQQRAYFRGCSNGGHEALMEAQKYPADYDGIVAGAPANSFTHISAGFMWNEIALNETPQSQIPQSKLAAIQKAALAQCDALDGVKDGIINDPASCHFDPSALLCKSADGPECLTKPQLTALRKIYSGPVNAKTGKKIYPGFPAGDEALAHNWDLWIIGPQSFQALFANQVFGSFLFNDPHWDFRTFDLARDSMRADQEIGPLLNSNDPDLSAFAARGGKLILFQGWADAAITPFGTIQYYRDIQRKMGNNEAQQFVRLFMAPGMMHCSGGPGPDNFDAVAAVDQWRQKNEAPESLLASKYAVSAAALTGAPPGEPLITRPLCAYPRVAHWTGSGSSDKAENYVCR
;
A
#
# COMPACT_ATOMS: atom_id res chain seq x y z
N MET A 1 -29.01 -6.05 90.60
CA MET A 1 -30.14 -5.20 91.01
C MET A 1 -30.68 -4.47 89.80
N ALA A 2 -31.97 -4.61 89.61
CA ALA A 2 -32.88 -3.83 88.77
C ALA A 2 -32.67 -3.76 87.22
N HIS A 3 -33.60 -4.45 86.60
CA HIS A 3 -34.08 -4.35 85.22
C HIS A 3 -34.62 -2.97 84.88
N ILE A 4 -34.49 -2.58 83.60
CA ILE A 4 -35.57 -1.90 82.87
C ILE A 4 -35.44 -2.26 81.39
N SER A 5 -36.44 -2.99 80.88
CA SER A 5 -36.68 -3.20 79.41
C SER A 5 -37.33 -1.94 78.82
N VAL A 6 -36.90 -1.55 77.66
CA VAL A 6 -37.63 -0.60 76.79
C VAL A 6 -37.79 -1.20 75.41
N ILE A 7 -39.03 -1.52 75.07
CA ILE A 7 -39.53 -1.93 73.79
C ILE A 7 -39.46 -0.72 72.84
N ARG A 8 -38.80 -0.86 71.69
CA ARG A 8 -38.96 0.08 70.58
C ARG A 8 -39.54 -0.65 69.36
N ALA A 9 -40.75 -0.24 69.05
CA ALA A 9 -41.47 -0.64 67.85
C ALA A 9 -40.73 -0.17 66.58
N SER A 10 -40.51 -1.10 65.69
CA SER A 10 -39.90 -0.85 64.39
C SER A 10 -40.97 -0.47 63.34
N LEU A 11 -40.96 0.77 62.86
CA LEU A 11 -41.78 1.20 61.76
C LEU A 11 -40.99 0.81 60.44
N MET A 12 -41.49 -0.22 59.77
CA MET A 12 -41.08 -0.49 58.39
C MET A 12 -41.67 0.57 57.47
N ARG A 13 -40.81 1.47 56.96
CA ARG A 13 -41.10 2.31 55.76
C ARG A 13 -40.64 1.57 54.52
N THR A 14 -41.59 1.05 53.75
CA THR A 14 -41.44 0.55 52.42
C THR A 14 -41.14 1.73 51.46
N VAL A 15 -39.88 1.89 51.06
CA VAL A 15 -39.51 2.81 49.97
C VAL A 15 -39.66 2.04 48.65
N ALA A 16 -40.70 2.32 47.90
CA ALA A 16 -40.89 1.84 46.54
C ALA A 16 -39.92 2.62 45.63
N LEU A 17 -38.86 1.95 45.17
CA LEU A 17 -37.91 2.47 44.18
C LEU A 17 -38.55 2.34 42.80
N ALA A 18 -39.11 3.42 42.26
CA ALA A 18 -39.55 3.49 40.88
C ALA A 18 -38.33 3.59 39.98
N ILE A 19 -37.91 2.48 39.36
CA ILE A 19 -36.91 2.45 38.29
C ILE A 19 -37.60 2.97 37.03
N ALA A 20 -37.40 4.24 36.72
CA ALA A 20 -37.75 4.80 35.42
C ALA A 20 -36.77 4.24 34.35
N LEU A 21 -37.21 3.22 33.61
CA LEU A 21 -36.56 2.78 32.38
C LEU A 21 -36.73 3.92 31.36
N VAL A 22 -35.68 4.75 31.22
CA VAL A 22 -35.52 5.63 30.08
C VAL A 22 -35.17 4.74 28.89
N ALA A 23 -36.17 4.29 28.15
CA ALA A 23 -35.98 3.72 26.83
C ALA A 23 -35.48 4.87 25.95
N CYS A 24 -34.15 4.93 25.72
CA CYS A 24 -33.59 5.67 24.59
C CYS A 24 -34.16 5.04 23.32
N ALA A 25 -35.25 5.62 22.82
CA ALA A 25 -35.68 5.36 21.45
C ALA A 25 -34.56 5.82 20.55
N GLN A 26 -33.77 4.90 20.07
CA GLN A 26 -32.91 5.14 18.89
C GLN A 26 -33.87 5.43 17.76
N ALA A 27 -34.00 6.72 17.42
CA ALA A 27 -34.67 7.11 16.19
C ALA A 27 -33.94 6.39 15.06
N SER A 28 -34.54 5.36 14.49
CA SER A 28 -34.04 4.76 13.25
C SER A 28 -34.13 5.87 12.21
N VAL A 29 -32.98 6.40 11.80
CA VAL A 29 -32.90 7.29 10.64
C VAL A 29 -33.39 6.44 9.47
N ALA A 30 -34.48 6.89 8.81
CA ALA A 30 -35.01 6.18 7.66
C ALA A 30 -33.91 6.09 6.60
N SER A 31 -33.69 4.88 6.07
CA SER A 31 -32.71 4.67 5.01
C SER A 31 -33.05 5.52 3.78
N THR A 32 -32.06 6.21 3.24
CA THR A 32 -32.20 7.05 2.05
C THR A 32 -32.07 6.19 0.79
N THR A 33 -32.87 6.45 -0.25
CA THR A 33 -32.70 5.74 -1.54
C THR A 33 -31.38 6.15 -2.21
N CYS A 34 -30.90 5.34 -3.16
CA CYS A 34 -29.69 5.66 -3.91
C CYS A 34 -29.78 7.03 -4.60
N GLU A 35 -30.89 7.27 -5.29
CA GLU A 35 -31.14 8.50 -6.06
C GLU A 35 -31.30 9.73 -5.15
N ASP A 36 -31.89 9.55 -3.96
CA ASP A 36 -32.06 10.65 -3.00
C ASP A 36 -30.74 11.05 -2.31
N LEU A 37 -29.73 10.18 -2.30
CA LEU A 37 -28.38 10.58 -1.90
C LEU A 37 -27.84 11.74 -2.75
N GLY A 38 -28.27 11.86 -4.03
CA GLY A 38 -27.91 12.98 -4.89
C GLY A 38 -28.33 14.36 -4.37
N LYS A 39 -29.28 14.41 -3.43
CA LYS A 39 -29.77 15.64 -2.78
C LYS A 39 -29.19 15.82 -1.37
N PHE A 40 -28.34 14.89 -0.91
CA PHE A 40 -27.81 14.94 0.44
C PHE A 40 -26.86 16.14 0.59
N PRO A 41 -27.03 16.98 1.62
CA PRO A 41 -26.14 18.13 1.83
C PRO A 41 -24.77 17.64 2.28
N LEU A 42 -23.73 17.95 1.52
CA LEU A 42 -22.36 17.58 1.81
C LEU A 42 -21.53 18.84 2.11
N ALA A 43 -20.98 18.92 3.31
CA ALA A 43 -20.07 20.00 3.67
C ALA A 43 -18.74 19.88 2.88
N GLY A 44 -18.28 20.97 2.28
CA GLY A 44 -17.02 21.00 1.52
C GLY A 44 -17.04 20.21 0.22
N GLY A 45 -18.21 19.89 -0.33
CA GLY A 45 -18.30 19.16 -1.59
C GLY A 45 -19.68 19.19 -2.23
N ASN A 46 -19.78 18.57 -3.39
CA ASN A 46 -21.03 18.44 -4.16
C ASN A 46 -21.16 17.03 -4.74
N ILE A 47 -22.33 16.42 -4.54
CA ILE A 47 -22.63 15.11 -5.13
C ILE A 47 -23.00 15.35 -6.60
N THR A 48 -22.24 14.76 -7.50
CA THR A 48 -22.39 14.93 -8.95
C THR A 48 -23.14 13.78 -9.61
N LEU A 49 -23.21 12.63 -8.94
CA LEU A 49 -23.95 11.45 -9.37
C LEU A 49 -24.40 10.65 -8.15
N ALA A 50 -25.63 10.17 -8.17
CA ALA A 50 -26.12 9.09 -7.31
C ALA A 50 -27.06 8.22 -8.13
N ALA A 51 -26.63 7.02 -8.50
CA ALA A 51 -27.36 6.14 -9.41
C ALA A 51 -27.09 4.67 -9.15
N ARG A 52 -28.10 3.83 -9.40
CA ARG A 52 -27.95 2.37 -9.38
C ARG A 52 -27.09 1.90 -10.55
N VAL A 53 -26.20 0.96 -10.28
CA VAL A 53 -25.42 0.20 -11.25
C VAL A 53 -25.86 -1.25 -11.17
N ALA A 54 -26.27 -1.84 -12.30
CA ALA A 54 -26.63 -3.25 -12.37
C ALA A 54 -25.39 -4.13 -12.67
N PRO A 55 -25.44 -5.43 -12.36
CA PRO A 55 -24.40 -6.36 -12.81
C PRO A 55 -24.24 -6.28 -14.35
N ASN A 56 -22.99 -6.28 -14.80
CA ASN A 56 -22.54 -6.12 -16.20
C ASN A 56 -22.69 -4.71 -16.80
N ASP A 57 -23.24 -3.74 -16.08
CA ASP A 57 -23.15 -2.33 -16.52
C ASP A 57 -21.69 -1.91 -16.60
N THR A 58 -21.37 -1.06 -17.57
CA THR A 58 -20.02 -0.51 -17.72
C THR A 58 -19.77 0.62 -16.73
N ILE A 59 -18.80 0.44 -15.84
CA ILE A 59 -18.31 1.49 -14.95
C ILE A 59 -17.22 2.26 -15.69
N PRO A 60 -17.41 3.56 -15.97
CA PRO A 60 -16.42 4.36 -16.70
C PRO A 60 -15.15 4.56 -15.84
N MET A 61 -14.00 4.42 -16.48
CA MET A 61 -12.69 4.70 -15.90
C MET A 61 -12.13 5.98 -16.52
N LYS A 62 -12.25 7.09 -15.81
CA LYS A 62 -11.66 8.36 -16.25
C LYS A 62 -10.27 8.54 -15.62
N PRO A 63 -9.31 9.18 -16.31
CA PRO A 63 -9.47 9.84 -17.63
C PRO A 63 -9.29 8.91 -18.84
N LEU A 64 -9.11 7.60 -18.67
CA LEU A 64 -8.73 6.65 -19.74
C LEU A 64 -9.79 6.45 -20.82
N ASN A 65 -11.00 6.99 -20.66
CA ASN A 65 -12.15 6.80 -21.56
C ASN A 65 -12.44 5.30 -21.87
N THR A 66 -12.11 4.44 -20.94
CA THR A 66 -12.40 3.01 -20.94
C THR A 66 -13.41 2.69 -19.85
N GLY A 67 -13.78 1.43 -19.69
CA GLY A 67 -14.68 1.02 -18.62
C GLY A 67 -14.48 -0.44 -18.24
N MET A 68 -14.94 -0.80 -17.05
CA MET A 68 -14.96 -2.17 -16.55
C MET A 68 -16.39 -2.61 -16.27
N PRO A 69 -16.78 -3.87 -16.54
CA PRO A 69 -18.09 -4.37 -16.19
C PRO A 69 -18.24 -4.50 -14.67
N ALA A 70 -19.37 -4.06 -14.14
CA ALA A 70 -19.74 -4.30 -12.74
C ALA A 70 -19.95 -5.81 -12.50
N THR A 71 -19.40 -6.34 -11.41
CA THR A 71 -19.58 -7.76 -11.05
C THR A 71 -20.83 -8.02 -10.23
N VAL A 72 -21.28 -7.00 -9.50
CA VAL A 72 -22.47 -7.02 -8.63
C VAL A 72 -23.22 -5.71 -8.77
N GLY A 73 -24.49 -5.67 -8.35
CA GLY A 73 -25.26 -4.42 -8.28
C GLY A 73 -24.88 -3.61 -7.04
N PHE A 74 -24.84 -2.27 -7.18
CA PHE A 74 -24.56 -1.33 -6.09
C PHE A 74 -25.11 0.07 -6.40
N CYS A 75 -25.19 0.93 -5.38
CA CYS A 75 -25.42 2.35 -5.55
C CYS A 75 -24.07 3.06 -5.73
N ARG A 76 -23.86 3.73 -6.87
CA ARG A 76 -22.68 4.54 -7.18
C ARG A 76 -22.95 5.99 -6.84
N VAL A 77 -22.13 6.57 -5.98
CA VAL A 77 -22.16 7.99 -5.66
C VAL A 77 -20.82 8.60 -6.05
N ALA A 78 -20.85 9.62 -6.93
CA ALA A 78 -19.67 10.39 -7.28
C ALA A 78 -19.79 11.81 -6.69
N VAL A 79 -18.66 12.33 -6.19
CA VAL A 79 -18.61 13.65 -5.55
C VAL A 79 -17.40 14.44 -6.05
N THR A 80 -17.53 15.75 -5.99
CA THR A 80 -16.39 16.67 -6.05
C THR A 80 -16.23 17.30 -4.67
N LEU A 81 -15.07 17.07 -4.03
CA LEU A 81 -14.72 17.65 -2.74
C LEU A 81 -13.78 18.85 -2.96
N THR A 82 -14.06 19.95 -2.26
CA THR A 82 -13.33 21.21 -2.40
C THR A 82 -12.95 21.76 -1.02
N PRO A 83 -12.05 21.06 -0.28
CA PRO A 83 -11.66 21.49 1.07
C PRO A 83 -10.98 22.85 1.11
N THR A 84 -10.40 23.32 0.00
CA THR A 84 -9.87 24.66 -0.19
C THR A 84 -10.25 25.20 -1.57
N SER A 85 -10.00 26.49 -1.83
CA SER A 85 -10.26 27.11 -3.14
C SER A 85 -9.37 26.58 -4.27
N ASP A 86 -8.23 25.96 -3.95
CA ASP A 86 -7.28 25.34 -4.90
C ASP A 86 -7.43 23.81 -4.97
N SER A 87 -8.32 23.23 -4.19
CA SER A 87 -8.59 21.79 -4.17
C SER A 87 -9.75 21.40 -5.05
N THR A 88 -9.59 20.32 -5.80
CA THR A 88 -10.66 19.66 -6.56
C THR A 88 -10.39 18.15 -6.54
N ILE A 89 -11.03 17.46 -5.62
CA ILE A 89 -10.86 16.02 -5.41
C ILE A 89 -12.10 15.33 -5.98
N LEU A 90 -11.93 14.46 -6.96
CA LEU A 90 -12.99 13.59 -7.46
C LEU A 90 -12.96 12.29 -6.70
N ALA A 91 -14.02 11.98 -5.98
CA ALA A 91 -14.14 10.76 -5.21
C ALA A 91 -15.41 9.99 -5.56
N GLU A 92 -15.39 8.69 -5.34
CA GLU A 92 -16.56 7.84 -5.46
C GLU A 92 -16.78 7.00 -4.22
N LEU A 93 -18.05 6.75 -3.90
CA LEU A 93 -18.50 5.79 -2.91
C LEU A 93 -19.46 4.80 -3.56
N TRP A 94 -19.17 3.51 -3.41
CA TRP A 94 -20.02 2.43 -3.91
C TRP A 94 -20.61 1.65 -2.73
N LEU A 95 -21.94 1.56 -2.72
CA LEU A 95 -22.72 1.00 -1.63
C LEU A 95 -23.45 -0.27 -2.11
N PRO A 96 -23.07 -1.47 -1.63
CA PRO A 96 -23.82 -2.70 -1.89
C PRO A 96 -25.29 -2.58 -1.50
N ASP A 97 -26.16 -3.44 -2.01
CA ASP A 97 -27.52 -3.59 -1.48
C ASP A 97 -27.47 -3.96 0.02
N ALA A 98 -28.44 -3.50 0.80
CA ALA A 98 -28.43 -3.65 2.26
C ALA A 98 -28.26 -5.11 2.73
N GLU A 99 -28.89 -6.05 2.02
CA GLU A 99 -28.79 -7.49 2.30
C GLU A 99 -27.43 -8.12 1.91
N LYS A 100 -26.64 -7.42 1.12
CA LYS A 100 -25.29 -7.85 0.67
C LYS A 100 -24.17 -7.12 1.39
N TRP A 101 -24.50 -6.01 2.07
CA TRP A 101 -23.50 -5.26 2.81
C TRP A 101 -23.00 -6.04 4.03
N ASN A 102 -21.69 -6.22 4.11
CA ASN A 102 -21.05 -6.93 5.22
C ASN A 102 -20.91 -6.08 6.51
N GLY A 103 -21.52 -4.89 6.56
CA GLY A 103 -21.44 -3.96 7.68
C GLY A 103 -20.14 -3.16 7.78
N LYS A 104 -19.28 -3.23 6.78
CA LYS A 104 -17.93 -2.64 6.83
C LYS A 104 -17.70 -1.66 5.70
N PHE A 105 -16.76 -0.73 5.94
CA PHE A 105 -16.23 0.21 4.97
C PHE A 105 -14.80 -0.17 4.59
N LEU A 106 -14.45 -0.08 3.30
CA LEU A 106 -13.10 -0.26 2.79
C LEU A 106 -12.72 0.94 1.91
N GLY A 107 -11.82 1.79 2.40
CA GLY A 107 -11.09 2.76 1.60
C GLY A 107 -10.01 2.07 0.77
N VAL A 108 -9.81 2.50 -0.46
CA VAL A 108 -8.81 1.95 -1.37
C VAL A 108 -7.94 3.06 -1.95
N GLY A 109 -6.63 2.87 -1.87
CA GLY A 109 -5.63 3.84 -2.31
C GLY A 109 -5.24 3.67 -3.79
N ASN A 110 -4.42 4.61 -4.26
CA ASN A 110 -3.99 4.76 -5.63
C ASN A 110 -2.60 4.18 -5.93
N GLY A 111 -2.21 4.18 -7.20
CA GLY A 111 -0.85 3.90 -7.66
C GLY A 111 -0.21 5.11 -8.33
N GLY A 112 1.12 5.12 -8.41
CA GLY A 112 1.87 6.21 -9.04
C GLY A 112 1.64 7.55 -8.34
N PHE A 113 1.34 8.59 -9.11
CA PHE A 113 0.91 9.86 -8.53
C PHE A 113 -0.62 9.99 -8.39
N GLY A 114 -1.40 8.93 -8.59
CA GLY A 114 -2.86 9.00 -8.55
C GLY A 114 -3.45 9.57 -9.83
N GLY A 115 -4.42 10.44 -9.71
CA GLY A 115 -5.04 11.15 -10.83
C GLY A 115 -6.25 10.44 -11.45
N ALA A 116 -6.72 9.37 -10.82
CA ALA A 116 -7.92 8.64 -11.21
C ALA A 116 -8.50 7.86 -10.03
N VAL A 117 -9.81 7.76 -9.94
CA VAL A 117 -10.47 6.89 -8.96
C VAL A 117 -10.08 5.43 -9.19
N PRO A 118 -9.67 4.66 -8.15
CA PRO A 118 -9.17 3.29 -8.27
C PRO A 118 -10.31 2.27 -8.50
N VAL A 119 -11.02 2.38 -9.62
CA VAL A 119 -12.21 1.60 -9.99
C VAL A 119 -11.99 0.09 -9.90
N GLY A 120 -10.79 -0.40 -10.25
CA GLY A 120 -10.44 -1.82 -10.20
C GLY A 120 -10.49 -2.39 -8.77
N ASP A 121 -9.87 -1.68 -7.82
CA ASP A 121 -9.85 -2.08 -6.40
C ASP A 121 -11.23 -1.93 -5.75
N MET A 122 -11.94 -0.85 -6.02
CA MET A 122 -13.33 -0.64 -5.57
C MET A 122 -14.25 -1.75 -6.08
N ARG A 123 -14.10 -2.19 -7.34
CA ARG A 123 -14.86 -3.30 -7.92
C ARG A 123 -14.63 -4.61 -7.16
N GLY A 124 -13.40 -4.88 -6.78
CA GLY A 124 -13.05 -6.04 -5.94
C GLY A 124 -13.63 -5.94 -4.53
N ALA A 125 -13.63 -4.74 -3.94
CA ALA A 125 -14.17 -4.48 -2.62
C ALA A 125 -15.69 -4.62 -2.55
N VAL A 126 -16.44 -3.99 -3.49
CA VAL A 126 -17.91 -4.07 -3.52
C VAL A 126 -18.40 -5.49 -3.77
N ALA A 127 -17.67 -6.28 -4.57
CA ALA A 127 -17.97 -7.69 -4.81
C ALA A 127 -17.87 -8.56 -3.54
N LYS A 128 -17.03 -8.15 -2.56
CA LYS A 128 -16.92 -8.77 -1.24
C LYS A 128 -17.90 -8.20 -0.20
N GLY A 129 -18.82 -7.34 -0.63
CA GLY A 129 -19.85 -6.75 0.22
C GLY A 129 -19.39 -5.54 1.04
N TYR A 130 -18.22 -4.97 0.79
CA TYR A 130 -17.83 -3.72 1.43
C TYR A 130 -18.55 -2.51 0.80
N ALA A 131 -19.01 -1.57 1.60
CA ALA A 131 -19.11 -0.20 1.15
C ALA A 131 -17.69 0.29 0.89
N THR A 132 -17.39 0.89 -0.27
CA THR A 132 -16.01 1.20 -0.64
C THR A 132 -15.89 2.57 -1.29
N ALA A 133 -14.82 3.29 -0.97
CA ALA A 133 -14.51 4.60 -1.55
C ALA A 133 -13.05 4.69 -1.97
N GLY A 134 -12.81 5.58 -2.93
CA GLY A 134 -11.51 6.01 -3.40
C GLY A 134 -11.63 7.31 -4.17
N ASP A 135 -10.54 7.99 -4.39
CA ASP A 135 -10.49 9.30 -5.03
C ASP A 135 -9.34 9.44 -6.04
N ASP A 136 -9.18 10.63 -6.62
CA ASP A 136 -8.14 10.94 -7.61
C ASP A 136 -6.92 11.67 -7.02
N LEU A 137 -6.84 11.82 -5.70
CA LEU A 137 -5.82 12.58 -4.98
C LEU A 137 -5.76 14.07 -5.36
N GLY A 138 -6.87 14.65 -5.80
CA GLY A 138 -7.01 16.10 -6.05
C GLY A 138 -6.47 16.60 -7.38
N HIS A 139 -6.20 15.71 -8.32
CA HIS A 139 -5.82 16.05 -9.69
C HIS A 139 -6.25 14.97 -10.66
N GLN A 140 -6.18 15.24 -11.96
CA GLN A 140 -6.50 14.26 -12.99
C GLN A 140 -5.31 14.03 -13.91
N LEU A 141 -5.01 12.76 -14.19
CA LEU A 141 -4.01 12.39 -15.21
C LEU A 141 -4.46 12.91 -16.58
N THR A 142 -3.55 13.53 -17.31
CA THR A 142 -3.76 13.96 -18.70
C THR A 142 -3.29 12.90 -19.70
N SER A 143 -2.46 11.95 -19.23
CA SER A 143 -1.94 10.83 -20.04
C SER A 143 -1.67 9.62 -19.14
N LEU A 144 -1.28 8.48 -19.75
CA LEU A 144 -0.81 7.29 -19.02
C LEU A 144 0.62 7.43 -18.48
N VAL A 145 1.30 8.50 -18.86
CA VAL A 145 2.68 8.78 -18.40
C VAL A 145 2.58 9.38 -17.00
N VAL A 146 3.48 9.00 -16.13
CA VAL A 146 3.65 9.60 -14.81
C VAL A 146 3.94 11.09 -14.96
N GLU A 147 3.06 11.93 -14.49
CA GLU A 147 3.12 13.38 -14.63
C GLU A 147 2.96 14.05 -13.26
N GLY A 148 3.84 14.99 -12.94
CA GLY A 148 3.83 15.74 -11.68
C GLY A 148 3.63 17.24 -11.86
N THR A 149 3.46 17.73 -13.10
CA THR A 149 3.36 19.19 -13.38
C THR A 149 2.11 19.84 -12.81
N TRP A 150 1.11 19.06 -12.43
CA TRP A 150 -0.12 19.53 -11.79
C TRP A 150 0.10 20.21 -10.43
N VAL A 151 1.26 19.99 -9.77
CA VAL A 151 1.58 20.66 -8.50
C VAL A 151 2.11 22.08 -8.70
N ILE A 152 2.60 22.41 -9.89
CA ILE A 152 3.28 23.69 -10.16
C ILE A 152 2.31 24.85 -9.96
N GLY A 153 2.58 25.69 -8.97
CA GLY A 153 1.70 26.79 -8.59
C GLY A 153 0.47 26.39 -7.77
N HIS A 154 0.32 25.09 -7.41
CA HIS A 154 -0.83 24.54 -6.70
C HIS A 154 -0.44 23.83 -5.39
N PRO A 155 0.00 24.55 -4.34
CA PRO A 155 0.48 23.94 -3.10
C PRO A 155 -0.61 23.16 -2.33
N GLU A 156 -1.89 23.51 -2.52
CA GLU A 156 -2.97 22.76 -1.89
C GLU A 156 -3.24 21.41 -2.57
N LYS A 157 -3.05 21.32 -3.88
CA LYS A 157 -3.10 20.03 -4.58
C LYS A 157 -2.00 19.07 -4.12
N LEU A 158 -0.79 19.61 -3.80
CA LEU A 158 0.26 18.79 -3.22
C LEU A 158 -0.14 18.24 -1.85
N LYS A 159 -0.88 18.99 -1.04
CA LYS A 159 -1.41 18.52 0.25
C LYS A 159 -2.56 17.51 0.05
N ASP A 160 -3.40 17.72 -0.96
CA ASP A 160 -4.44 16.75 -1.32
C ASP A 160 -3.80 15.40 -1.66
N PHE A 161 -2.82 15.39 -2.57
CA PHE A 161 -2.05 14.22 -2.93
C PHE A 161 -1.33 13.58 -1.74
N ALA A 162 -0.74 14.39 -0.88
CA ALA A 162 0.11 13.90 0.20
C ALA A 162 -0.67 13.18 1.31
N TYR A 163 -1.89 13.65 1.66
CA TYR A 163 -2.61 13.10 2.81
C TYR A 163 -4.08 13.53 2.94
N ARG A 164 -4.53 14.66 2.31
CA ARG A 164 -5.85 15.21 2.63
C ARG A 164 -6.98 14.53 1.88
N ALA A 165 -6.74 14.10 0.63
CA ALA A 165 -7.79 13.54 -0.22
C ALA A 165 -8.42 12.30 0.41
N ASP A 166 -7.61 11.32 0.84
CA ASP A 166 -8.11 10.10 1.48
C ASP A 166 -8.92 10.39 2.75
N HIS A 167 -8.43 11.30 3.58
CA HIS A 167 -9.13 11.69 4.81
C HIS A 167 -10.52 12.28 4.54
N VAL A 168 -10.62 13.30 3.68
CA VAL A 168 -11.93 13.90 3.38
C VAL A 168 -12.85 12.93 2.63
N THR A 169 -12.27 11.99 1.87
CA THR A 169 -12.99 10.90 1.22
C THR A 169 -13.54 9.91 2.27
N ALA A 170 -12.78 9.58 3.30
CA ALA A 170 -13.25 8.74 4.39
C ALA A 170 -14.39 9.40 5.19
N GLU A 171 -14.28 10.69 5.47
CA GLU A 171 -15.32 11.44 6.20
C GLU A 171 -16.65 11.48 5.43
N PHE A 172 -16.60 11.84 4.14
CA PHE A 172 -17.81 11.85 3.32
C PHE A 172 -18.40 10.44 3.17
N ALA A 173 -17.57 9.43 2.94
CA ALA A 173 -18.03 8.06 2.78
C ALA A 173 -18.77 7.55 4.01
N LYS A 174 -18.21 7.74 5.20
CA LYS A 174 -18.85 7.35 6.48
C LYS A 174 -20.18 8.07 6.69
N THR A 175 -20.25 9.34 6.31
CA THR A 175 -21.48 10.15 6.39
C THR A 175 -22.59 9.57 5.50
N LEU A 176 -22.27 9.26 4.26
CA LEU A 176 -23.26 8.71 3.33
C LEU A 176 -23.59 7.24 3.60
N ILE A 177 -22.67 6.45 4.12
CA ILE A 177 -22.93 5.08 4.60
C ILE A 177 -24.02 5.13 5.68
N ALA A 178 -23.89 6.01 6.67
CA ALA A 178 -24.87 6.15 7.74
C ALA A 178 -26.24 6.62 7.22
N ALA A 179 -26.25 7.53 6.24
CA ALA A 179 -27.50 8.01 5.62
C ALA A 179 -28.18 6.92 4.79
N TYR A 180 -27.42 6.13 4.02
CA TYR A 180 -27.95 5.10 3.12
C TYR A 180 -28.50 3.89 3.88
N TYR A 181 -27.72 3.35 4.86
CA TYR A 181 -28.12 2.16 5.62
C TYR A 181 -28.94 2.47 6.89
N GLY A 182 -29.07 3.75 7.27
CA GLY A 182 -29.71 4.14 8.52
C GLY A 182 -28.85 3.94 9.77
N HIS A 183 -27.63 3.46 9.62
CA HIS A 183 -26.63 3.30 10.70
C HIS A 183 -25.21 3.30 10.14
N ALA A 184 -24.23 3.66 10.97
CA ALA A 184 -22.83 3.67 10.61
C ALA A 184 -22.28 2.25 10.38
N GLN A 185 -21.16 2.16 9.66
CA GLN A 185 -20.39 0.93 9.52
C GLN A 185 -19.88 0.42 10.89
N GLN A 186 -19.78 -0.88 11.02
CA GLN A 186 -19.26 -1.52 12.23
C GLN A 186 -17.73 -1.37 12.32
N ARG A 187 -17.04 -1.38 11.19
CA ARG A 187 -15.59 -1.25 11.06
C ARG A 187 -15.24 -0.54 9.76
N ALA A 188 -14.10 0.14 9.79
CA ALA A 188 -13.51 0.78 8.63
C ALA A 188 -12.08 0.26 8.41
N TYR A 189 -11.77 -0.09 7.17
CA TYR A 189 -10.45 -0.55 6.75
C TYR A 189 -9.93 0.29 5.60
N PHE A 190 -8.61 0.40 5.49
CA PHE A 190 -7.95 0.97 4.32
C PHE A 190 -6.97 -0.05 3.72
N ARG A 191 -6.92 -0.12 2.40
CA ARG A 191 -5.95 -0.94 1.68
C ARG A 191 -5.36 -0.16 0.52
N GLY A 192 -4.02 -0.13 0.46
CA GLY A 192 -3.32 0.40 -0.69
C GLY A 192 -1.95 -0.24 -0.87
N CYS A 193 -1.40 -0.12 -2.07
CA CYS A 193 -0.07 -0.58 -2.41
C CYS A 193 0.69 0.52 -3.16
N SER A 194 2.03 0.57 -3.06
CA SER A 194 2.82 1.63 -3.70
C SER A 194 2.53 3.01 -3.09
N ASN A 195 2.07 3.96 -3.89
CA ASN A 195 1.52 5.21 -3.37
C ASN A 195 0.33 4.96 -2.44
N GLY A 196 -0.57 4.01 -2.77
CA GLY A 196 -1.64 3.60 -1.85
C GLY A 196 -1.14 3.04 -0.51
N GLY A 197 0.06 2.46 -0.49
CA GLY A 197 0.76 2.10 0.74
C GLY A 197 1.26 3.32 1.50
N HIS A 198 1.72 4.36 0.81
CA HIS A 198 2.02 5.68 1.39
C HIS A 198 0.76 6.31 1.99
N GLU A 199 -0.35 6.36 1.23
CA GLU A 199 -1.67 6.84 1.69
C GLU A 199 -2.11 6.10 2.96
N ALA A 200 -2.05 4.76 2.95
CA ALA A 200 -2.36 3.91 4.09
C ALA A 200 -1.58 4.29 5.36
N LEU A 201 -0.29 4.61 5.22
CA LEU A 201 0.55 5.03 6.34
C LEU A 201 0.28 6.48 6.75
N MET A 202 -0.10 7.37 5.82
CA MET A 202 -0.57 8.72 6.17
C MET A 202 -1.84 8.67 7.02
N GLU A 203 -2.79 7.79 6.68
CA GLU A 203 -4.00 7.56 7.48
C GLU A 203 -3.65 7.09 8.90
N ALA A 204 -2.73 6.13 9.04
CA ALA A 204 -2.30 5.66 10.35
C ALA A 204 -1.62 6.76 11.20
N GLN A 205 -0.84 7.64 10.57
CA GLN A 205 -0.02 8.65 11.23
C GLN A 205 -0.78 9.94 11.52
N LYS A 206 -1.51 10.47 10.53
CA LYS A 206 -2.18 11.77 10.63
C LYS A 206 -3.65 11.68 11.05
N TYR A 207 -4.33 10.60 10.65
CA TYR A 207 -5.77 10.42 10.86
C TYR A 207 -6.11 9.09 11.52
N PRO A 208 -5.53 8.79 12.69
CA PRO A 208 -5.62 7.49 13.35
C PRO A 208 -7.05 7.09 13.75
N ALA A 209 -8.02 7.99 13.58
CA ALA A 209 -9.44 7.75 13.86
C ALA A 209 -10.24 7.25 12.65
N ASP A 210 -9.65 7.33 11.44
CA ASP A 210 -10.42 7.04 10.24
C ASP A 210 -10.61 5.55 9.99
N TYR A 211 -9.63 4.73 10.35
CA TYR A 211 -9.68 3.30 10.08
C TYR A 211 -9.33 2.45 11.30
N ASP A 212 -10.03 1.33 11.47
CA ASP A 212 -9.78 0.32 12.51
C ASP A 212 -8.63 -0.62 12.16
N GLY A 213 -8.38 -0.81 10.87
CA GLY A 213 -7.30 -1.64 10.36
C GLY A 213 -6.81 -1.17 9.00
N ILE A 214 -5.51 -1.26 8.79
CA ILE A 214 -4.82 -0.74 7.63
C ILE A 214 -3.94 -1.81 7.01
N VAL A 215 -3.96 -1.91 5.68
CA VAL A 215 -3.08 -2.76 4.89
C VAL A 215 -2.26 -1.88 3.96
N ALA A 216 -0.96 -1.78 4.22
CA ALA A 216 -0.01 -1.01 3.42
C ALA A 216 0.98 -1.93 2.71
N GLY A 217 0.80 -2.09 1.40
CA GLY A 217 1.66 -2.89 0.55
C GLY A 217 2.74 -2.06 -0.11
N ALA A 218 3.96 -2.60 -0.20
CA ALA A 218 5.09 -1.96 -0.89
C ALA A 218 5.09 -0.43 -0.76
N PRO A 219 5.00 0.12 0.49
CA PRO A 219 4.65 1.52 0.70
C PRO A 219 5.75 2.47 0.22
N ALA A 220 5.37 3.47 -0.57
CA ALA A 220 6.26 4.57 -0.94
C ALA A 220 6.46 5.55 0.24
N ASN A 221 6.74 5.04 1.43
CA ASN A 221 6.69 5.75 2.71
C ASN A 221 7.79 6.80 2.92
N SER A 222 9.02 6.52 2.47
CA SER A 222 10.13 7.50 2.48
C SER A 222 10.23 8.16 1.12
N PHE A 223 9.23 8.92 0.73
CA PHE A 223 9.01 9.41 -0.63
C PHE A 223 10.23 10.15 -1.20
N THR A 224 10.83 11.04 -0.40
CA THR A 224 12.04 11.79 -0.79
C THR A 224 13.26 10.89 -0.96
N HIS A 225 13.46 9.91 -0.09
CA HIS A 225 14.58 8.98 -0.16
C HIS A 225 14.43 7.93 -1.27
N ILE A 226 13.20 7.46 -1.53
CA ILE A 226 12.87 6.60 -2.68
C ILE A 226 13.24 7.34 -3.97
N SER A 227 12.81 8.59 -4.11
CA SER A 227 13.12 9.42 -5.29
C SER A 227 14.61 9.69 -5.43
N ALA A 228 15.34 9.89 -4.33
CA ALA A 228 16.80 9.98 -4.33
C ALA A 228 17.46 8.66 -4.77
N GLY A 229 16.89 7.52 -4.40
CA GLY A 229 17.31 6.18 -4.84
C GLY A 229 17.08 5.99 -6.35
N PHE A 230 15.95 6.42 -6.86
CA PHE A 230 15.64 6.41 -8.28
C PHE A 230 16.64 7.26 -9.08
N MET A 231 16.89 8.48 -8.61
CA MET A 231 17.86 9.37 -9.24
C MET A 231 19.30 8.82 -9.18
N TRP A 232 19.64 8.16 -8.06
CA TRP A 232 20.93 7.46 -7.93
C TRP A 232 21.12 6.37 -8.98
N ASN A 233 20.08 5.57 -9.25
CA ASN A 233 20.11 4.52 -10.28
C ASN A 233 20.23 5.12 -11.67
N GLU A 234 19.47 6.18 -11.96
CA GLU A 234 19.52 6.91 -13.24
C GLU A 234 20.93 7.48 -13.50
N ILE A 235 21.53 8.14 -12.50
CA ILE A 235 22.88 8.68 -12.61
C ILE A 235 23.90 7.55 -12.77
N ALA A 236 23.76 6.44 -12.04
CA ALA A 236 24.69 5.31 -12.15
C ALA A 236 24.69 4.68 -13.55
N LEU A 237 23.52 4.56 -14.16
CA LEU A 237 23.36 4.02 -15.51
C LEU A 237 23.82 5.00 -16.60
N ASN A 238 23.82 6.31 -16.33
CA ASN A 238 24.18 7.37 -17.28
C ASN A 238 25.53 8.05 -16.97
N GLU A 239 26.33 7.52 -16.03
CA GLU A 239 27.65 8.09 -15.70
C GLU A 239 28.57 8.18 -16.93
N THR A 240 28.51 7.16 -17.77
CA THR A 240 29.08 7.15 -19.14
C THR A 240 28.15 6.37 -20.06
N PRO A 241 28.21 6.56 -21.38
CA PRO A 241 27.43 5.73 -22.32
C PRO A 241 27.67 4.22 -22.15
N GLN A 242 28.86 3.82 -21.67
CA GLN A 242 29.22 2.42 -21.42
C GLN A 242 28.70 1.87 -20.08
N SER A 243 28.13 2.72 -19.24
CA SER A 243 27.54 2.30 -17.95
C SER A 243 26.14 1.71 -18.09
N GLN A 244 25.48 1.95 -19.22
CA GLN A 244 24.17 1.38 -19.55
C GLN A 244 24.23 -0.16 -19.51
N ILE A 245 23.30 -0.77 -18.79
CA ILE A 245 23.11 -2.23 -18.75
C ILE A 245 22.00 -2.58 -19.75
N PRO A 246 22.33 -3.23 -20.88
CA PRO A 246 21.31 -3.64 -21.84
C PRO A 246 20.41 -4.73 -21.27
N GLN A 247 19.13 -4.73 -21.65
CA GLN A 247 18.15 -5.74 -21.23
C GLN A 247 18.66 -7.18 -21.52
N SER A 248 19.39 -7.39 -22.61
CA SER A 248 19.96 -8.69 -22.99
C SER A 248 20.94 -9.28 -21.96
N LYS A 249 21.44 -8.48 -21.01
CA LYS A 249 22.37 -8.93 -19.95
C LYS A 249 21.67 -9.27 -18.62
N LEU A 250 20.40 -8.90 -18.45
CA LEU A 250 19.66 -9.14 -17.20
C LEU A 250 19.56 -10.64 -16.87
N ALA A 251 19.39 -11.48 -17.91
CA ALA A 251 19.33 -12.93 -17.72
C ALA A 251 20.63 -13.52 -17.16
N ALA A 252 21.79 -12.99 -17.56
CA ALA A 252 23.07 -13.42 -17.02
C ALA A 252 23.25 -12.99 -15.55
N ILE A 253 22.77 -11.78 -15.18
CA ILE A 253 22.82 -11.27 -13.82
C ILE A 253 21.94 -12.15 -12.92
N GLN A 254 20.67 -12.33 -13.25
CA GLN A 254 19.73 -13.14 -12.48
C GLN A 254 20.22 -14.59 -12.34
N LYS A 255 20.68 -15.21 -13.44
CA LYS A 255 21.21 -16.57 -13.44
C LYS A 255 22.38 -16.74 -12.46
N ALA A 256 23.27 -15.77 -12.40
CA ALA A 256 24.41 -15.81 -11.49
C ALA A 256 23.98 -15.68 -10.01
N ALA A 257 23.02 -14.81 -9.71
CA ALA A 257 22.45 -14.66 -8.38
C ALA A 257 21.69 -15.92 -7.94
N LEU A 258 20.83 -16.47 -8.79
CA LEU A 258 20.10 -17.72 -8.51
C LEU A 258 21.04 -18.90 -8.32
N ALA A 259 22.12 -19.03 -9.12
CA ALA A 259 23.10 -20.10 -8.96
C ALA A 259 23.73 -20.11 -7.56
N GLN A 260 23.83 -18.97 -6.91
CA GLN A 260 24.39 -18.83 -5.56
C GLN A 260 23.34 -18.97 -4.46
N CYS A 261 22.12 -18.49 -4.66
CA CYS A 261 21.19 -18.21 -3.56
C CYS A 261 19.87 -18.99 -3.62
N ASP A 262 19.45 -19.50 -4.76
CA ASP A 262 18.15 -20.17 -4.94
C ASP A 262 17.96 -21.38 -3.98
N ALA A 263 19.01 -22.14 -3.74
CA ALA A 263 18.93 -23.35 -2.89
C ALA A 263 19.02 -23.09 -1.38
N LEU A 264 19.12 -21.83 -0.92
CA LEU A 264 19.33 -21.52 0.51
C LEU A 264 18.14 -21.90 1.40
N ASP A 265 16.95 -21.94 0.87
CA ASP A 265 15.73 -22.37 1.56
C ASP A 265 15.43 -23.88 1.44
N GLY A 266 16.27 -24.62 0.69
CA GLY A 266 16.12 -26.05 0.42
C GLY A 266 15.36 -26.38 -0.85
N VAL A 267 14.90 -25.39 -1.63
CA VAL A 267 14.20 -25.56 -2.91
C VAL A 267 15.01 -24.88 -4.02
N LYS A 268 14.94 -25.41 -5.24
CA LYS A 268 15.46 -24.77 -6.45
C LYS A 268 14.31 -24.55 -7.41
N ASP A 269 13.64 -23.43 -7.21
CA ASP A 269 12.44 -23.08 -7.99
C ASP A 269 12.57 -21.75 -8.76
N GLY A 270 13.77 -21.16 -8.75
CA GLY A 270 14.04 -19.87 -9.38
C GLY A 270 13.56 -18.67 -8.54
N ILE A 271 13.27 -18.88 -7.26
CA ILE A 271 12.84 -17.87 -6.31
C ILE A 271 13.82 -17.84 -5.12
N ILE A 272 14.45 -16.71 -4.87
CA ILE A 272 15.22 -16.51 -3.64
C ILE A 272 14.24 -16.14 -2.53
N ASN A 273 14.00 -17.08 -1.60
CA ASN A 273 12.98 -16.93 -0.57
C ASN A 273 13.33 -15.89 0.50
N ASP A 274 14.63 -15.72 0.78
CA ASP A 274 15.17 -14.68 1.66
C ASP A 274 16.38 -13.97 1.02
N PRO A 275 16.17 -12.99 0.14
CA PRO A 275 17.28 -12.24 -0.47
C PRO A 275 18.18 -11.50 0.54
N ALA A 276 17.71 -11.25 1.78
CA ALA A 276 18.54 -10.64 2.81
C ALA A 276 19.70 -11.55 3.25
N SER A 277 19.53 -12.86 3.12
CA SER A 277 20.56 -13.87 3.42
C SER A 277 21.42 -14.21 2.20
N CYS A 278 21.13 -13.63 1.02
CA CYS A 278 21.90 -13.86 -0.20
C CYS A 278 23.09 -12.88 -0.29
N HIS A 279 24.31 -13.39 -0.27
CA HIS A 279 25.53 -12.59 -0.37
C HIS A 279 26.14 -12.67 -1.78
N PHE A 280 25.34 -12.30 -2.79
CA PHE A 280 25.79 -12.31 -4.18
C PHE A 280 26.83 -11.24 -4.47
N ASP A 281 28.03 -11.65 -4.97
CA ASP A 281 29.04 -10.74 -5.50
C ASP A 281 29.01 -10.71 -7.02
N PRO A 282 28.55 -9.60 -7.65
CA PRO A 282 28.47 -9.50 -9.08
C PRO A 282 29.83 -9.43 -9.80
N SER A 283 30.97 -9.44 -9.07
CA SER A 283 32.31 -9.48 -9.65
C SER A 283 32.53 -10.68 -10.58
N ALA A 284 31.84 -11.79 -10.28
CA ALA A 284 31.90 -13.00 -11.10
C ALA A 284 31.42 -12.77 -12.54
N LEU A 285 30.62 -11.72 -12.77
CA LEU A 285 30.10 -11.34 -14.09
C LEU A 285 31.05 -10.47 -14.90
N LEU A 286 32.22 -10.04 -14.38
CA LEU A 286 33.15 -9.20 -15.13
C LEU A 286 33.65 -9.91 -16.39
N CYS A 287 33.52 -9.27 -17.54
CA CYS A 287 34.05 -9.80 -18.82
C CYS A 287 35.55 -10.03 -18.73
N LYS A 288 35.96 -11.25 -19.06
CA LYS A 288 37.39 -11.64 -19.08
C LYS A 288 38.10 -11.26 -20.38
N SER A 289 37.33 -11.01 -21.44
CA SER A 289 37.81 -10.62 -22.76
C SER A 289 36.87 -9.56 -23.38
N ALA A 290 36.33 -9.81 -24.56
CA ALA A 290 35.40 -8.91 -25.23
C ALA A 290 34.03 -8.85 -24.50
N ASP A 291 33.30 -7.77 -24.70
CA ASP A 291 31.93 -7.60 -24.23
C ASP A 291 30.99 -8.63 -24.88
N GLY A 292 30.04 -9.12 -24.11
CA GLY A 292 29.07 -10.13 -24.55
C GLY A 292 27.85 -10.22 -23.60
N PRO A 293 26.80 -10.98 -24.00
CA PRO A 293 25.56 -11.06 -23.25
C PRO A 293 25.68 -11.76 -21.89
N GLU A 294 26.68 -12.60 -21.71
CA GLU A 294 26.91 -13.39 -20.48
C GLU A 294 27.84 -12.72 -19.48
N CYS A 295 28.29 -11.47 -19.74
CA CYS A 295 29.19 -10.76 -18.84
C CYS A 295 28.93 -9.25 -18.82
N LEU A 296 29.46 -8.57 -17.82
CA LEU A 296 29.37 -7.12 -17.67
C LEU A 296 30.74 -6.47 -17.92
N THR A 297 30.75 -5.38 -18.66
CA THR A 297 31.93 -4.51 -18.71
C THR A 297 32.18 -3.86 -17.36
N LYS A 298 33.38 -3.33 -17.15
CA LYS A 298 33.71 -2.65 -15.86
C LYS A 298 32.76 -1.50 -15.54
N PRO A 299 32.35 -0.59 -16.47
CA PRO A 299 31.36 0.43 -16.19
C PRO A 299 29.98 -0.15 -15.82
N GLN A 300 29.49 -1.18 -16.51
CA GLN A 300 28.22 -1.85 -16.21
C GLN A 300 28.23 -2.51 -14.84
N LEU A 301 29.32 -3.20 -14.49
CA LEU A 301 29.47 -3.80 -13.16
C LEU A 301 29.49 -2.73 -12.06
N THR A 302 30.08 -1.57 -12.32
CA THR A 302 30.07 -0.45 -11.38
C THR A 302 28.66 0.10 -11.21
N ALA A 303 27.89 0.27 -12.29
CA ALA A 303 26.49 0.69 -12.22
C ALA A 303 25.63 -0.33 -11.44
N LEU A 304 25.75 -1.62 -11.73
CA LEU A 304 25.04 -2.69 -11.01
C LEU A 304 25.32 -2.66 -9.51
N ARG A 305 26.59 -2.51 -9.10
CA ARG A 305 26.97 -2.39 -7.69
C ARG A 305 26.35 -1.17 -7.01
N LYS A 306 26.28 -0.04 -7.71
CA LYS A 306 25.62 1.16 -7.20
C LYS A 306 24.13 0.92 -6.96
N ILE A 307 23.43 0.25 -7.89
CA ILE A 307 22.01 -0.11 -7.75
C ILE A 307 21.80 -1.03 -6.53
N TYR A 308 22.60 -2.07 -6.39
CA TYR A 308 22.52 -2.98 -5.23
C TYR A 308 22.89 -2.32 -3.90
N SER A 309 23.78 -1.35 -3.89
CA SER A 309 24.17 -0.65 -2.67
C SER A 309 23.15 0.39 -2.21
N GLY A 310 22.44 1.02 -3.16
CA GLY A 310 21.64 2.21 -2.93
C GLY A 310 22.48 3.49 -2.71
N PRO A 311 21.82 4.66 -2.64
CA PRO A 311 22.46 5.96 -2.52
C PRO A 311 23.21 6.13 -1.20
N VAL A 312 24.44 6.60 -1.31
CA VAL A 312 25.32 6.89 -0.17
C VAL A 312 25.81 8.33 -0.28
N ASN A 313 25.65 9.10 0.80
CA ASN A 313 26.22 10.43 0.87
C ASN A 313 27.75 10.36 0.87
N ALA A 314 28.38 10.80 -0.19
CA ALA A 314 29.83 10.69 -0.40
C ALA A 314 30.66 11.42 0.67
N LYS A 315 30.12 12.48 1.31
CA LYS A 315 30.82 13.27 2.34
C LYS A 315 30.79 12.59 3.72
N THR A 316 29.66 11.93 4.04
CA THR A 316 29.45 11.36 5.38
C THR A 316 29.58 9.84 5.43
N GLY A 317 29.56 9.16 4.28
CA GLY A 317 29.47 7.71 4.18
C GLY A 317 28.14 7.11 4.61
N LYS A 318 27.16 7.94 4.99
CA LYS A 318 25.84 7.46 5.40
C LYS A 318 25.00 7.04 4.20
N LYS A 319 24.35 5.88 4.34
CA LYS A 319 23.35 5.42 3.38
C LYS A 319 22.10 6.29 3.51
N ILE A 320 21.61 6.81 2.39
CA ILE A 320 20.38 7.61 2.32
C ILE A 320 19.16 6.69 2.25
N TYR A 321 19.24 5.67 1.37
CA TYR A 321 18.19 4.67 1.20
C TYR A 321 18.83 3.32 0.83
N PRO A 322 18.21 2.18 1.15
CA PRO A 322 18.73 0.87 0.73
C PRO A 322 18.64 0.68 -0.79
N GLY A 323 19.54 -0.13 -1.34
CA GLY A 323 19.49 -0.59 -2.72
C GLY A 323 18.56 -1.78 -2.90
N PHE A 324 18.65 -2.44 -4.06
CA PHE A 324 17.78 -3.55 -4.43
C PHE A 324 18.45 -4.91 -4.13
N PRO A 325 17.69 -5.97 -3.80
CA PRO A 325 18.21 -7.33 -3.75
C PRO A 325 18.56 -7.83 -5.16
N ALA A 326 19.35 -8.90 -5.22
CA ALA A 326 19.67 -9.62 -6.44
C ALA A 326 18.76 -10.84 -6.62
N GLY A 327 18.52 -11.25 -7.89
CA GLY A 327 17.88 -12.51 -8.23
C GLY A 327 16.62 -12.41 -9.08
N ASP A 328 16.17 -11.19 -9.38
CA ASP A 328 14.90 -10.93 -10.07
C ASP A 328 15.04 -9.99 -11.28
N GLU A 329 16.26 -9.79 -11.77
CA GLU A 329 16.59 -8.76 -12.74
C GLU A 329 15.95 -9.02 -14.11
N ALA A 330 15.80 -10.28 -14.51
CA ALA A 330 15.28 -10.66 -15.84
C ALA A 330 13.79 -10.99 -15.85
N LEU A 331 13.08 -10.78 -14.73
CA LEU A 331 11.62 -10.94 -14.73
C LEU A 331 10.99 -9.89 -15.66
N ALA A 332 10.06 -10.35 -16.50
CA ALA A 332 9.38 -9.46 -17.46
C ALA A 332 8.62 -8.35 -16.72
N HIS A 333 8.73 -7.12 -17.21
CA HIS A 333 8.14 -5.91 -16.62
C HIS A 333 8.65 -5.58 -15.21
N ASN A 334 9.85 -6.05 -14.88
CA ASN A 334 10.52 -5.74 -13.62
C ASN A 334 11.64 -4.72 -13.84
N TRP A 335 12.93 -5.14 -13.91
CA TRP A 335 14.03 -4.19 -14.14
C TRP A 335 13.97 -3.50 -15.49
N ASP A 336 13.50 -4.20 -16.54
CA ASP A 336 13.31 -3.65 -17.88
C ASP A 336 12.26 -2.52 -17.94
N LEU A 337 11.34 -2.47 -16.99
CA LEU A 337 10.33 -1.42 -16.86
C LEU A 337 10.72 -0.34 -15.84
N TRP A 338 11.28 -0.77 -14.69
CA TRP A 338 11.47 0.11 -13.55
C TRP A 338 12.84 0.76 -13.50
N ILE A 339 13.92 0.05 -13.86
CA ILE A 339 15.29 0.49 -13.54
C ILE A 339 16.10 0.84 -14.78
N ILE A 340 16.09 -0.02 -15.80
CA ILE A 340 16.96 0.17 -16.96
C ILE A 340 16.23 0.84 -18.12
N GLY A 341 17.03 1.53 -18.97
CA GLY A 341 16.51 2.20 -20.16
C GLY A 341 16.14 3.66 -19.93
N PRO A 342 16.07 4.44 -21.00
CA PRO A 342 15.98 5.91 -20.92
C PRO A 342 14.58 6.41 -20.48
N GLN A 343 13.61 5.53 -20.39
CA GLN A 343 12.24 5.82 -19.94
C GLN A 343 11.81 4.89 -18.82
N SER A 344 12.76 4.45 -18.00
CA SER A 344 12.44 3.65 -16.81
C SER A 344 11.50 4.44 -15.89
N PHE A 345 10.59 3.75 -15.23
CA PHE A 345 9.65 4.43 -14.32
C PHE A 345 10.37 5.12 -13.18
N GLN A 346 11.48 4.57 -12.68
CA GLN A 346 12.28 5.24 -11.65
C GLN A 346 12.79 6.60 -12.14
N ALA A 347 13.34 6.67 -13.35
CA ALA A 347 13.79 7.93 -13.94
C ALA A 347 12.64 8.94 -14.11
N LEU A 348 11.50 8.47 -14.65
CA LEU A 348 10.33 9.32 -14.82
C LEU A 348 9.82 9.88 -13.49
N PHE A 349 9.62 9.04 -12.47
CA PHE A 349 9.18 9.47 -11.14
C PHE A 349 10.16 10.44 -10.49
N ALA A 350 11.46 10.12 -10.48
CA ALA A 350 12.47 10.98 -9.86
C ALA A 350 12.55 12.36 -10.53
N ASN A 351 12.47 12.41 -11.85
CA ASN A 351 12.46 13.67 -12.59
C ASN A 351 11.26 14.55 -12.22
N GLN A 352 10.07 13.96 -12.01
CA GLN A 352 8.90 14.73 -11.59
C GLN A 352 8.99 15.19 -10.13
N VAL A 353 9.47 14.32 -9.23
CA VAL A 353 9.60 14.70 -7.81
C VAL A 353 10.62 15.81 -7.64
N PHE A 354 11.78 15.71 -8.26
CA PHE A 354 12.77 16.79 -8.16
C PHE A 354 12.40 18.00 -9.02
N GLY A 355 12.06 17.81 -10.27
CA GLY A 355 11.70 18.91 -11.18
C GLY A 355 10.45 19.65 -10.75
N SER A 356 9.31 18.94 -10.71
CA SER A 356 8.02 19.58 -10.48
C SER A 356 7.73 19.84 -9.01
N PHE A 357 7.96 18.85 -8.10
CA PHE A 357 7.55 19.01 -6.70
C PHE A 357 8.55 19.83 -5.90
N LEU A 358 9.87 19.65 -6.11
CA LEU A 358 10.89 20.36 -5.34
C LEU A 358 11.32 21.67 -5.96
N PHE A 359 11.69 21.66 -7.26
CA PHE A 359 12.24 22.83 -7.93
C PHE A 359 11.18 23.71 -8.60
N ASN A 360 9.94 23.22 -8.71
CA ASN A 360 8.83 23.91 -9.41
C ASN A 360 9.21 24.27 -10.86
N ASP A 361 10.00 23.40 -11.51
CA ASP A 361 10.51 23.54 -12.86
C ASP A 361 10.23 22.30 -13.71
N PRO A 362 9.28 22.37 -14.66
CA PRO A 362 8.94 21.24 -15.54
C PRO A 362 10.03 20.90 -16.55
N HIS A 363 11.05 21.76 -16.71
CA HIS A 363 12.17 21.58 -17.64
C HIS A 363 13.49 21.26 -16.92
N TRP A 364 13.41 20.91 -15.63
CA TRP A 364 14.59 20.58 -14.85
C TRP A 364 15.40 19.45 -15.45
N ASP A 365 16.74 19.62 -15.44
CA ASP A 365 17.68 18.64 -15.99
C ASP A 365 18.28 17.79 -14.86
N PHE A 366 17.99 16.50 -14.83
CA PHE A 366 18.49 15.56 -13.83
C PHE A 366 20.01 15.52 -13.71
N ARG A 367 20.75 15.88 -14.77
CA ARG A 367 22.22 15.95 -14.77
C ARG A 367 22.77 17.01 -13.84
N THR A 368 21.93 17.96 -13.39
CA THR A 368 22.28 18.98 -12.39
C THR A 368 22.08 18.53 -10.95
N PHE A 369 21.55 17.33 -10.75
CA PHE A 369 21.26 16.77 -9.44
C PHE A 369 22.53 16.52 -8.64
N ASP A 370 22.57 17.09 -7.41
CA ASP A 370 23.57 16.78 -6.38
C ASP A 370 22.91 15.98 -5.26
N LEU A 371 23.30 14.72 -5.13
CA LEU A 371 22.67 13.78 -4.19
C LEU A 371 22.67 14.33 -2.75
N ALA A 372 23.76 14.94 -2.29
CA ALA A 372 23.87 15.42 -0.91
C ALA A 372 23.04 16.68 -0.67
N ARG A 373 23.07 17.62 -1.63
CA ARG A 373 22.34 18.89 -1.55
C ARG A 373 20.84 18.68 -1.73
N ASP A 374 20.47 17.98 -2.80
CA ASP A 374 19.08 17.96 -3.25
C ASP A 374 18.24 16.96 -2.45
N SER A 375 18.83 15.85 -1.96
CA SER A 375 18.13 14.98 -1.00
C SER A 375 17.86 15.69 0.32
N MET A 376 18.84 16.44 0.84
CA MET A 376 18.65 17.22 2.07
C MET A 376 17.58 18.31 1.88
N ARG A 377 17.58 18.97 0.73
CA ARG A 377 16.58 19.99 0.39
C ARG A 377 15.20 19.37 0.27
N ALA A 378 15.06 18.20 -0.39
CA ALA A 378 13.81 17.48 -0.49
C ALA A 378 13.26 17.08 0.89
N ASP A 379 14.12 16.58 1.78
CA ASP A 379 13.72 16.23 3.15
C ASP A 379 13.22 17.45 3.95
N GLN A 380 13.78 18.64 3.72
CA GLN A 380 13.39 19.87 4.42
C GLN A 380 12.13 20.52 3.84
N GLU A 381 11.98 20.57 2.51
CA GLU A 381 10.95 21.38 1.84
C GLU A 381 9.68 20.56 1.54
N ILE A 382 9.80 19.33 1.04
CA ILE A 382 8.66 18.49 0.66
C ILE A 382 8.50 17.22 1.53
N GLY A 383 9.55 16.79 2.21
CA GLY A 383 9.51 15.63 3.10
C GLY A 383 8.43 15.70 4.19
N PRO A 384 8.23 16.85 4.89
CA PRO A 384 7.18 16.99 5.90
C PRO A 384 5.75 16.78 5.38
N LEU A 385 5.55 16.96 4.07
CA LEU A 385 4.27 16.68 3.41
C LEU A 385 4.21 15.24 2.90
N LEU A 386 5.25 14.78 2.20
CA LEU A 386 5.22 13.56 1.38
C LEU A 386 5.72 12.29 2.10
N ASN A 387 6.51 12.42 3.17
CA ASN A 387 7.03 11.23 3.85
C ASN A 387 6.02 10.69 4.87
N SER A 388 5.53 9.47 4.67
CA SER A 388 4.72 8.71 5.63
C SER A 388 5.58 7.70 6.39
N ASN A 389 6.70 8.16 6.94
CA ASN A 389 7.71 7.32 7.58
C ASN A 389 7.91 7.61 9.08
N ASP A 390 6.97 8.33 9.71
CA ASP A 390 6.97 8.48 11.17
C ASP A 390 6.75 7.11 11.83
N PRO A 391 7.69 6.60 12.64
CA PRO A 391 7.54 5.34 13.32
C PRO A 391 6.66 5.42 14.59
N ASP A 392 6.24 6.61 15.00
CA ASP A 392 5.35 6.80 16.14
C ASP A 392 3.89 6.61 15.74
N LEU A 393 3.40 5.40 15.90
CA LEU A 393 2.01 5.03 15.64
C LEU A 393 1.19 4.89 16.94
N SER A 394 1.62 5.54 18.02
CA SER A 394 1.00 5.41 19.35
C SER A 394 -0.49 5.80 19.36
N ALA A 395 -0.85 6.87 18.62
CA ALA A 395 -2.25 7.31 18.52
C ALA A 395 -3.14 6.25 17.82
N PHE A 396 -2.64 5.61 16.76
CA PHE A 396 -3.33 4.53 16.06
C PHE A 396 -3.44 3.26 16.92
N ALA A 397 -2.33 2.85 17.55
CA ALA A 397 -2.29 1.69 18.43
C ALA A 397 -3.23 1.85 19.66
N ALA A 398 -3.26 3.05 20.29
CA ALA A 398 -4.10 3.34 21.44
C ALA A 398 -5.61 3.21 21.15
N ARG A 399 -6.03 3.39 19.90
CA ARG A 399 -7.41 3.15 19.44
C ARG A 399 -7.70 1.67 19.12
N GLY A 400 -6.72 0.79 19.30
CA GLY A 400 -6.77 -0.61 18.93
C GLY A 400 -6.59 -0.87 17.45
N GLY A 401 -6.09 0.10 16.69
CA GLY A 401 -5.78 -0.02 15.26
C GLY A 401 -4.84 -1.19 14.99
N LYS A 402 -4.97 -1.82 13.83
CA LYS A 402 -4.10 -2.93 13.38
C LYS A 402 -3.53 -2.63 12.01
N LEU A 403 -2.23 -2.81 11.84
CA LEU A 403 -1.50 -2.53 10.60
C LEU A 403 -0.85 -3.82 10.06
N ILE A 404 -1.17 -4.15 8.83
CA ILE A 404 -0.44 -5.16 8.07
C ILE A 404 0.38 -4.45 7.00
N LEU A 405 1.69 -4.63 7.05
CA LEU A 405 2.62 -4.30 5.99
C LEU A 405 2.88 -5.55 5.15
N PHE A 406 2.96 -5.42 3.83
CA PHE A 406 3.47 -6.50 2.98
C PHE A 406 4.40 -5.96 1.90
N GLN A 407 5.32 -6.79 1.42
CA GLN A 407 6.30 -6.40 0.42
C GLN A 407 6.74 -7.59 -0.41
N GLY A 408 6.79 -7.43 -1.73
CA GLY A 408 7.40 -8.40 -2.63
C GLY A 408 8.93 -8.35 -2.56
N TRP A 409 9.58 -9.50 -2.49
CA TRP A 409 11.04 -9.54 -2.53
C TRP A 409 11.61 -9.19 -3.92
N ALA A 410 10.84 -9.46 -4.99
CA ALA A 410 11.22 -9.16 -6.38
C ALA A 410 10.78 -7.74 -6.84
N ASP A 411 10.46 -6.84 -5.92
CA ASP A 411 9.98 -5.49 -6.21
C ASP A 411 11.10 -4.58 -6.72
N ALA A 412 11.08 -4.24 -8.02
CA ALA A 412 12.01 -3.32 -8.65
C ALA A 412 11.56 -1.85 -8.60
N ALA A 413 10.34 -1.57 -8.12
CA ALA A 413 9.86 -0.21 -7.91
C ALA A 413 10.30 0.31 -6.53
N ILE A 414 9.81 -0.33 -5.46
CA ILE A 414 10.10 0.05 -4.08
C ILE A 414 10.95 -1.05 -3.44
N THR A 415 12.19 -0.73 -3.09
CA THR A 415 13.09 -1.74 -2.51
C THR A 415 12.52 -2.35 -1.23
N PRO A 416 12.46 -3.69 -1.13
CA PRO A 416 11.94 -4.39 0.05
C PRO A 416 12.68 -4.05 1.34
N PHE A 417 13.95 -3.69 1.26
CA PHE A 417 14.73 -3.27 2.41
C PHE A 417 14.24 -1.95 3.03
N GLY A 418 13.57 -1.08 2.26
CA GLY A 418 12.95 0.14 2.76
C GLY A 418 11.79 -0.15 3.70
N THR A 419 10.90 -1.06 3.32
CA THR A 419 9.76 -1.49 4.15
C THR A 419 10.21 -2.23 5.41
N ILE A 420 11.23 -3.09 5.29
CA ILE A 420 11.85 -3.75 6.46
C ILE A 420 12.46 -2.71 7.41
N GLN A 421 13.13 -1.70 6.88
CA GLN A 421 13.69 -0.63 7.71
C GLN A 421 12.60 0.10 8.48
N TYR A 422 11.52 0.50 7.82
CA TYR A 422 10.39 1.18 8.47
C TYR A 422 9.75 0.31 9.56
N TYR A 423 9.51 -0.97 9.30
CA TYR A 423 9.01 -1.91 10.31
C TYR A 423 9.92 -1.99 11.54
N ARG A 424 11.25 -2.04 11.34
CA ARG A 424 12.23 -2.01 12.41
C ARG A 424 12.26 -0.67 13.14
N ASP A 425 12.01 0.44 12.44
CA ASP A 425 11.92 1.77 13.05
C ASP A 425 10.73 1.86 13.98
N ILE A 426 9.57 1.33 13.58
CA ILE A 426 8.40 1.19 14.46
C ILE A 426 8.76 0.36 15.70
N GLN A 427 9.41 -0.79 15.54
CA GLN A 427 9.82 -1.63 16.67
C GLN A 427 10.78 -0.92 17.63
N ARG A 428 11.72 -0.11 17.09
CA ARG A 428 12.65 0.68 17.93
C ARG A 428 11.95 1.81 18.67
N LYS A 429 11.00 2.48 18.01
CA LYS A 429 10.26 3.62 18.57
C LYS A 429 9.24 3.18 19.61
N MET A 430 8.45 2.15 19.28
CA MET A 430 7.33 1.69 20.10
C MET A 430 7.72 0.60 21.11
N GLY A 431 8.86 -0.07 20.89
CA GLY A 431 9.25 -1.31 21.58
C GLY A 431 8.71 -2.56 20.88
N ASN A 432 9.50 -3.64 20.85
CA ASN A 432 9.16 -4.86 20.12
C ASN A 432 7.81 -5.46 20.55
N ASN A 433 7.57 -5.57 21.85
CA ASN A 433 6.35 -6.19 22.38
C ASN A 433 5.11 -5.36 22.04
N GLU A 434 5.19 -4.04 22.17
CA GLU A 434 4.11 -3.12 21.81
C GLU A 434 3.83 -3.17 20.31
N ALA A 435 4.86 -3.04 19.48
CA ALA A 435 4.72 -3.10 18.02
C ALA A 435 4.04 -4.40 17.57
N GLN A 436 4.40 -5.54 18.17
CA GLN A 436 3.79 -6.83 17.83
C GLN A 436 2.29 -6.93 18.20
N GLN A 437 1.76 -6.05 19.02
CA GLN A 437 0.32 -6.03 19.34
C GLN A 437 -0.51 -5.40 18.23
N PHE A 438 0.09 -4.58 17.36
CA PHE A 438 -0.67 -3.85 16.35
C PHE A 438 -0.06 -3.81 14.96
N VAL A 439 1.21 -4.21 14.74
CA VAL A 439 1.81 -4.25 13.40
C VAL A 439 2.41 -5.62 13.07
N ARG A 440 2.22 -6.07 11.81
CA ARG A 440 2.87 -7.24 11.20
C ARG A 440 3.41 -6.86 9.83
N LEU A 441 4.57 -7.45 9.49
CA LEU A 441 5.14 -7.38 8.15
C LEU A 441 5.19 -8.78 7.54
N PHE A 442 4.76 -8.90 6.28
CA PHE A 442 4.83 -10.13 5.50
C PHE A 442 5.64 -9.90 4.23
N MET A 443 6.72 -10.66 4.08
CA MET A 443 7.54 -10.64 2.88
C MET A 443 7.08 -11.73 1.92
N ALA A 444 6.88 -11.40 0.64
CA ALA A 444 6.38 -12.32 -0.38
C ALA A 444 7.50 -12.68 -1.36
N PRO A 445 8.07 -13.91 -1.28
CA PRO A 445 9.13 -14.36 -2.17
C PRO A 445 8.68 -14.39 -3.64
N GLY A 446 9.50 -13.85 -4.54
CA GLY A 446 9.25 -13.83 -5.97
C GLY A 446 8.05 -12.97 -6.40
N MET A 447 7.41 -12.23 -5.51
CA MET A 447 6.39 -11.24 -5.86
C MET A 447 7.05 -9.95 -6.29
N MET A 448 6.66 -9.41 -7.44
CA MET A 448 7.07 -8.10 -7.95
C MET A 448 6.31 -6.96 -7.25
N HIS A 449 6.32 -5.77 -7.84
CA HIS A 449 5.67 -4.60 -7.28
C HIS A 449 4.15 -4.77 -7.17
N CYS A 450 3.63 -4.82 -5.96
CA CYS A 450 2.22 -5.01 -5.59
C CYS A 450 1.60 -6.36 -6.00
N SER A 451 2.07 -7.02 -7.04
CA SER A 451 1.60 -8.31 -7.54
C SER A 451 2.50 -8.83 -8.68
N GLY A 452 2.20 -10.00 -9.22
CA GLY A 452 2.98 -10.57 -10.33
C GLY A 452 4.28 -11.25 -9.87
N GLY A 453 5.12 -11.63 -10.85
CA GLY A 453 6.33 -12.39 -10.61
C GLY A 453 6.10 -13.92 -10.52
N PRO A 454 7.14 -14.72 -10.30
CA PRO A 454 7.03 -16.17 -10.23
C PRO A 454 6.41 -16.69 -8.93
N GLY A 455 6.53 -15.96 -7.82
CA GLY A 455 6.05 -16.37 -6.52
C GLY A 455 4.55 -16.16 -6.29
N PRO A 456 3.99 -16.72 -5.20
CA PRO A 456 2.61 -16.47 -4.79
C PRO A 456 2.37 -15.01 -4.46
N ASP A 457 1.38 -14.40 -5.11
CA ASP A 457 1.11 -12.97 -5.09
C ASP A 457 -0.36 -12.61 -4.75
N ASN A 458 -1.19 -13.63 -4.47
CA ASN A 458 -2.60 -13.44 -4.13
C ASN A 458 -2.88 -13.90 -2.70
N PHE A 459 -3.23 -12.97 -1.81
CA PHE A 459 -3.59 -13.20 -0.40
C PHE A 459 -4.54 -12.14 0.11
N ASP A 460 -5.40 -12.49 1.09
CA ASP A 460 -6.40 -11.56 1.62
C ASP A 460 -5.92 -10.92 2.94
N ALA A 461 -5.07 -9.90 2.84
CA ALA A 461 -4.58 -9.16 3.98
C ALA A 461 -5.69 -8.34 4.68
N VAL A 462 -6.75 -7.93 3.94
CA VAL A 462 -7.90 -7.21 4.54
C VAL A 462 -8.69 -8.15 5.44
N ALA A 463 -8.95 -9.38 5.01
CA ALA A 463 -9.59 -10.38 5.88
C ALA A 463 -8.72 -10.71 7.10
N ALA A 464 -7.41 -10.76 6.94
CA ALA A 464 -6.49 -11.03 8.05
C ALA A 464 -6.48 -9.89 9.08
N VAL A 465 -6.44 -8.63 8.65
CA VAL A 465 -6.49 -7.48 9.58
C VAL A 465 -7.86 -7.36 10.25
N ASP A 466 -8.94 -7.71 9.54
CA ASP A 466 -10.30 -7.75 10.09
C ASP A 466 -10.41 -8.82 11.20
N GLN A 467 -9.93 -10.03 10.96
CA GLN A 467 -9.89 -11.09 11.98
C GLN A 467 -9.04 -10.67 13.18
N TRP A 468 -7.87 -10.09 12.93
CA TRP A 468 -7.02 -9.58 14.00
C TRP A 468 -7.73 -8.52 14.85
N ARG A 469 -8.42 -7.59 14.20
CA ARG A 469 -9.17 -6.53 14.88
C ARG A 469 -10.34 -7.09 15.71
N GLN A 470 -11.00 -8.15 15.21
CA GLN A 470 -12.14 -8.77 15.90
C GLN A 470 -11.71 -9.64 17.09
N LYS A 471 -10.68 -10.48 16.89
CA LYS A 471 -10.26 -11.50 17.87
C LYS A 471 -9.07 -11.07 18.74
N ASN A 472 -8.42 -9.97 18.38
CA ASN A 472 -7.15 -9.52 18.95
C ASN A 472 -6.01 -10.58 18.86
N GLU A 473 -6.10 -11.45 17.86
CA GLU A 473 -5.10 -12.49 17.56
C GLU A 473 -4.32 -12.09 16.33
N ALA A 474 -3.04 -11.79 16.50
CA ALA A 474 -2.18 -11.36 15.40
C ALA A 474 -1.94 -12.49 14.40
N PRO A 475 -2.03 -12.25 13.08
CA PRO A 475 -1.73 -13.28 12.10
C PRO A 475 -0.23 -13.64 12.14
N GLU A 476 0.06 -14.92 12.28
CA GLU A 476 1.43 -15.45 12.28
C GLU A 476 1.90 -15.85 10.87
N SER A 477 0.95 -16.03 9.97
CA SER A 477 1.18 -16.25 8.54
C SER A 477 -0.05 -15.86 7.72
N LEU A 478 0.16 -15.56 6.43
CA LEU A 478 -0.88 -15.42 5.43
C LEU A 478 -0.72 -16.53 4.39
N LEU A 479 -1.80 -17.19 3.98
CA LEU A 479 -1.76 -18.11 2.86
C LEU A 479 -1.76 -17.31 1.55
N ALA A 480 -0.68 -17.41 0.80
CA ALA A 480 -0.56 -16.83 -0.53
C ALA A 480 -0.69 -17.89 -1.61
N SER A 481 -1.29 -17.53 -2.72
CA SER A 481 -1.53 -18.37 -3.88
C SER A 481 -1.01 -17.75 -5.16
N LYS A 482 -0.58 -18.59 -6.12
CA LYS A 482 -0.28 -18.23 -7.50
C LYS A 482 -1.26 -18.91 -8.43
N TYR A 483 -1.85 -18.15 -9.33
CA TYR A 483 -2.78 -18.66 -10.35
C TYR A 483 -2.17 -18.56 -11.75
N ALA A 484 -2.57 -19.47 -12.65
CA ALA A 484 -2.04 -19.54 -14.01
C ALA A 484 -2.29 -18.27 -14.83
N VAL A 485 -3.39 -17.58 -14.57
CA VAL A 485 -3.74 -16.31 -15.22
C VAL A 485 -4.33 -15.40 -14.16
N SER A 486 -3.83 -14.16 -14.07
CA SER A 486 -4.49 -13.13 -13.26
C SER A 486 -5.78 -12.59 -13.91
N ALA A 487 -6.36 -13.33 -14.88
CA ALA A 487 -7.59 -12.99 -15.59
C ALA A 487 -8.79 -12.79 -14.65
N ALA A 488 -8.78 -13.41 -13.48
CA ALA A 488 -9.79 -13.17 -12.44
C ALA A 488 -9.87 -11.70 -12.02
N ALA A 489 -8.75 -11.00 -11.98
CA ALA A 489 -8.72 -9.55 -11.69
C ALA A 489 -9.40 -8.74 -12.80
N LEU A 490 -9.25 -9.17 -14.06
CA LEU A 490 -9.84 -8.48 -15.22
C LEU A 490 -11.29 -8.87 -15.50
N THR A 491 -11.65 -10.14 -15.27
CA THR A 491 -12.98 -10.68 -15.63
C THR A 491 -13.92 -10.81 -14.44
N GLY A 492 -13.42 -10.78 -13.20
CA GLY A 492 -14.20 -11.05 -11.99
C GLY A 492 -14.61 -12.53 -11.82
N ALA A 493 -14.12 -13.40 -12.68
CA ALA A 493 -14.31 -14.85 -12.50
C ALA A 493 -13.53 -15.35 -11.27
N PRO A 494 -14.02 -16.36 -10.52
CA PRO A 494 -13.23 -16.99 -9.47
C PRO A 494 -11.92 -17.50 -10.08
N PRO A 495 -10.77 -17.30 -9.41
CA PRO A 495 -9.54 -17.94 -9.84
C PRO A 495 -9.74 -19.46 -9.79
N GLY A 496 -9.16 -20.19 -10.76
CA GLY A 496 -9.14 -21.65 -10.74
C GLY A 496 -8.33 -22.19 -9.55
N GLU A 497 -7.95 -23.47 -9.62
CA GLU A 497 -7.03 -24.03 -8.61
C GLU A 497 -5.67 -23.32 -8.67
N PRO A 498 -5.07 -23.00 -7.53
CA PRO A 498 -3.76 -22.36 -7.48
C PRO A 498 -2.67 -23.33 -7.97
N LEU A 499 -1.74 -22.82 -8.76
CA LEU A 499 -0.53 -23.55 -9.17
C LEU A 499 0.42 -23.74 -7.99
N ILE A 500 0.62 -22.69 -7.21
CA ILE A 500 1.51 -22.66 -6.06
C ILE A 500 0.75 -22.03 -4.88
N THR A 501 0.91 -22.62 -3.70
CA THR A 501 0.54 -22.00 -2.43
C THR A 501 1.73 -21.97 -1.51
N ARG A 502 1.89 -20.87 -0.72
CA ARG A 502 2.98 -20.73 0.24
C ARG A 502 2.52 -19.90 1.45
N PRO A 503 2.93 -20.21 2.68
CA PRO A 503 2.70 -19.31 3.80
C PRO A 503 3.65 -18.11 3.69
N LEU A 504 3.12 -16.90 3.74
CA LEU A 504 3.91 -15.71 4.04
C LEU A 504 4.01 -15.62 5.55
N CYS A 505 5.19 -15.84 6.10
CA CYS A 505 5.41 -15.83 7.55
C CYS A 505 5.55 -14.40 8.07
N ALA A 506 5.07 -14.14 9.29
CA ALA A 506 5.31 -12.86 9.94
C ALA A 506 6.83 -12.63 10.13
N TYR A 507 7.33 -11.55 9.52
CA TYR A 507 8.75 -11.19 9.54
C TYR A 507 9.27 -11.02 11.00
N PRO A 508 10.46 -11.51 11.37
CA PRO A 508 11.55 -11.95 10.50
C PRO A 508 11.53 -13.45 10.11
N ARG A 509 10.49 -14.20 10.48
CA ARG A 509 10.41 -15.62 10.10
C ARG A 509 10.22 -15.78 8.59
N VAL A 510 10.78 -16.88 8.08
CA VAL A 510 10.73 -17.24 6.65
C VAL A 510 10.07 -18.62 6.51
N ALA A 511 9.39 -18.85 5.41
CA ALA A 511 8.83 -20.15 5.08
C ALA A 511 9.95 -21.10 4.64
N HIS A 512 10.13 -22.22 5.34
CA HIS A 512 11.12 -23.25 5.00
C HIS A 512 10.40 -24.53 4.60
N TRP A 513 10.78 -25.09 3.45
CA TRP A 513 10.28 -26.38 3.02
C TRP A 513 10.73 -27.49 4.00
N THR A 514 9.83 -28.44 4.30
CA THR A 514 10.09 -29.50 5.28
C THR A 514 10.97 -30.64 4.74
N GLY A 515 11.31 -30.60 3.43
CA GLY A 515 12.07 -31.65 2.76
C GLY A 515 11.21 -32.82 2.26
N SER A 516 9.88 -32.75 2.39
CA SER A 516 8.94 -33.78 1.94
C SER A 516 7.66 -33.16 1.37
N GLY A 517 6.99 -33.88 0.46
CA GLY A 517 5.83 -33.37 -0.28
C GLY A 517 6.22 -32.40 -1.40
N SER A 518 5.21 -31.86 -2.11
CA SER A 518 5.46 -30.86 -3.16
C SER A 518 5.85 -29.52 -2.57
N SER A 519 6.90 -28.89 -3.12
CA SER A 519 7.28 -27.53 -2.82
C SER A 519 6.26 -26.46 -3.29
N ASP A 520 5.25 -26.88 -4.09
CA ASP A 520 4.16 -26.00 -4.53
C ASP A 520 3.00 -25.92 -3.54
N LYS A 521 3.08 -26.62 -2.41
CA LYS A 521 1.99 -26.70 -1.43
C LYS A 521 2.40 -26.13 -0.07
N ALA A 522 1.61 -25.16 0.40
CA ALA A 522 1.87 -24.44 1.67
C ALA A 522 1.96 -25.37 2.88
N GLU A 523 1.23 -26.49 2.89
CA GLU A 523 1.24 -27.48 3.97
C GLU A 523 2.60 -28.14 4.21
N ASN A 524 3.50 -28.07 3.22
CA ASN A 524 4.86 -28.63 3.30
C ASN A 524 5.91 -27.59 3.74
N TYR A 525 5.46 -26.46 4.26
CA TYR A 525 6.34 -25.41 4.78
C TYR A 525 6.09 -25.13 6.27
N VAL A 526 7.14 -24.69 6.94
CA VAL A 526 7.07 -24.22 8.34
C VAL A 526 7.70 -22.82 8.43
N CYS A 527 7.09 -21.95 9.23
CA CYS A 527 7.63 -20.63 9.55
C CYS A 527 8.70 -20.71 10.63
N ARG A 528 9.96 -20.44 10.32
CA ARG A 528 11.07 -20.45 11.29
C ARG A 528 12.08 -19.34 11.03
#